data_39c1cad9f56f61b547716a5a317c8a4d
#
_entry.id   39c1cad9f56f61b547716a5a317c8a4d
#
_cell.length_a   1.000
_cell.length_b   1.000
_cell.length_c   1.000
_cell.angle_alpha   90.00
_cell.angle_beta   90.00
_cell.angle_gamma   90.00
#
_symmetry.space_group_name_H-M   'P 1'
#
loop_
_entity.id
_entity.type
_entity.pdbx_description
1 polymer ?
#
loop_
_entity_poly.entity_id
_entity_poly.type
_entity_poly.pdbx_seq_one_letter_code
_entity_poly.pdbx_strand_id
1 'polypeptide(L)'
;MILAKTLRELGFEVREAANGREALDIIEAEKTKVTLVLADWNMPEVNGLELLKRLRQDPALSSVAVIMVTTETELGQMAAALEAGANEYVMKPFTKDILVEKLELVGIYP
;
A
#
# COMPACT_ATOMS: atom_id res chain seq x y z
N MET A 1 10.47 0.17 10.85
CA MET A 1 10.51 -0.49 9.54
C MET A 1 11.23 0.39 8.53
N ILE A 2 12.07 -0.22 7.69
CA ILE A 2 12.90 0.50 6.72
C ILE A 2 12.05 1.32 5.74
N LEU A 3 10.93 0.76 5.31
CA LEU A 3 10.04 1.42 4.35
C LEU A 3 9.48 2.74 4.89
N ALA A 4 9.03 2.76 6.13
CA ALA A 4 8.49 3.97 6.73
C ALA A 4 9.56 5.06 6.83
N LYS A 5 10.79 4.68 7.17
CA LYS A 5 11.90 5.62 7.22
C LYS A 5 12.14 6.25 5.84
N THR A 6 12.16 5.41 4.80
CA THR A 6 12.37 5.88 3.43
C THR A 6 11.28 6.86 3.00
N LEU A 7 10.02 6.55 3.31
CA LEU A 7 8.90 7.44 2.98
C LEU A 7 9.00 8.77 3.72
N ARG A 8 9.38 8.75 4.99
CA ARG A 8 9.58 9.99 5.76
C ARG A 8 10.70 10.83 5.19
N GLU A 9 11.78 10.19 4.76
CA GLU A 9 12.89 10.88 4.09
C GLU A 9 12.46 11.56 2.80
N LEU A 10 11.47 11.00 2.12
CA LEU A 10 10.89 11.57 0.91
C LEU A 10 9.88 12.69 1.19
N GLY A 11 9.59 12.96 2.45
CA GLY A 11 8.69 14.04 2.84
C GLY A 11 7.27 13.64 3.14
N PHE A 12 6.97 12.34 3.19
CA PHE A 12 5.62 11.87 3.53
C PHE A 12 5.37 11.82 5.02
N GLU A 13 4.14 12.11 5.40
CA GLU A 13 3.66 11.84 6.74
C GLU A 13 3.17 10.39 6.77
N VAL A 14 3.77 9.58 7.63
CA VAL A 14 3.58 8.12 7.60
C VAL A 14 2.88 7.62 8.86
N ARG A 15 1.89 6.75 8.67
CA ARG A 15 1.29 5.95 9.73
C ARG A 15 1.61 4.49 9.45
N GLU A 16 2.05 3.77 10.48
CA GLU A 16 2.37 2.37 10.35
C GLU A 16 1.32 1.51 11.06
N ALA A 17 1.04 0.35 10.47
CA ALA A 17 0.15 -0.63 11.07
C ALA A 17 0.87 -1.97 11.17
N ALA A 18 0.69 -2.67 12.28
CA ALA A 18 1.32 -3.96 12.51
C ALA A 18 0.62 -5.10 11.78
N ASN A 19 -0.66 -4.90 11.42
CA ASN A 19 -1.47 -5.89 10.71
C ASN A 19 -2.58 -5.19 9.92
N GLY A 20 -3.30 -5.97 9.13
CA GLY A 20 -4.36 -5.41 8.29
C GLY A 20 -5.52 -4.81 9.07
N ARG A 21 -5.84 -5.35 10.23
CA ARG A 21 -6.90 -4.82 11.07
C ARG A 21 -6.56 -3.43 11.60
N GLU A 22 -5.35 -3.28 12.11
CA GLU A 22 -4.87 -1.99 12.58
C GLU A 22 -4.81 -0.98 11.42
N ALA A 23 -4.41 -1.43 10.23
CA ALA A 23 -4.40 -0.59 9.05
C ALA A 23 -5.79 -0.05 8.72
N LEU A 24 -6.81 -0.91 8.78
CA LEU A 24 -8.20 -0.50 8.54
C LEU A 24 -8.65 0.54 9.56
N ASP A 25 -8.30 0.36 10.83
CA ASP A 25 -8.66 1.30 11.89
C ASP A 25 -8.01 2.68 11.65
N ILE A 26 -6.74 2.70 11.27
CA ILE A 26 -6.03 3.95 10.98
C ILE A 26 -6.64 4.64 9.75
N ILE A 27 -6.90 3.89 8.70
CA ILE A 27 -7.47 4.44 7.46
C ILE A 27 -8.85 5.03 7.73
N GLU A 28 -9.68 4.35 8.50
CA GLU A 28 -11.00 4.86 8.85
C GLU A 28 -10.92 6.16 9.65
N ALA A 29 -9.96 6.25 10.59
CA ALA A 29 -9.77 7.43 11.41
C ALA A 29 -9.24 8.62 10.60
N GLU A 30 -8.46 8.39 9.57
CA GLU A 30 -7.83 9.45 8.78
C GLU A 30 -8.27 9.45 7.31
N LYS A 31 -9.46 8.95 7.06
CA LYS A 31 -10.00 8.72 5.71
C LYS A 31 -9.79 9.86 4.71
N THR A 32 -10.01 11.09 5.14
CA THR A 32 -9.89 12.24 4.24
C THR A 32 -8.45 12.68 3.98
N LYS A 33 -7.50 12.15 4.73
CA LYS A 33 -6.08 12.52 4.62
C LYS A 33 -5.23 11.46 3.93
N VAL A 34 -5.74 10.25 3.78
CA VAL A 34 -4.99 9.15 3.18
C VAL A 34 -4.94 9.33 1.67
N THR A 35 -3.73 9.35 1.11
CA THR A 35 -3.53 9.45 -0.33
C THR A 35 -2.86 8.22 -0.92
N LEU A 36 -2.16 7.47 -0.08
CA LEU A 36 -1.37 6.31 -0.50
C LEU A 36 -1.39 5.25 0.58
N VAL A 37 -1.56 4.00 0.18
CA VAL A 37 -1.43 2.85 1.07
C VAL A 37 -0.40 1.90 0.46
N LEU A 38 0.61 1.54 1.25
CA LEU A 38 1.57 0.49 0.91
C LEU A 38 1.22 -0.72 1.75
N ALA A 39 0.68 -1.74 1.12
CA ALA A 39 0.16 -2.91 1.81
C ALA A 39 1.01 -4.14 1.55
N ASP A 40 1.55 -4.73 2.61
CA ASP A 40 2.27 -6.00 2.50
C ASP A 40 1.26 -7.10 2.21
N TRP A 41 1.60 -7.99 1.27
CA TRP A 41 0.73 -9.11 0.91
C TRP A 41 0.42 -10.00 2.11
N ASN A 42 1.45 -10.32 2.88
CA ASN A 42 1.33 -11.18 4.05
C ASN A 42 1.23 -10.37 5.34
N MET A 43 0.01 -10.19 5.83
CA MET A 43 -0.25 -9.55 7.11
C MET A 43 -1.14 -10.45 7.98
N PRO A 44 -0.90 -10.49 9.31
CA PRO A 44 -1.80 -11.21 10.22
C PRO A 44 -3.23 -10.63 10.19
N GLU A 45 -4.21 -11.43 10.52
CA GLU A 45 -5.64 -11.11 10.65
C GLU A 45 -6.28 -10.74 9.32
N VAL A 46 -5.92 -9.59 8.74
CA VAL A 46 -6.42 -9.15 7.44
C VAL A 46 -5.21 -9.02 6.52
N ASN A 47 -5.11 -9.87 5.51
CA ASN A 47 -3.99 -9.82 4.58
C ASN A 47 -4.12 -8.65 3.60
N GLY A 48 -3.06 -8.43 2.81
CA GLY A 48 -3.00 -7.30 1.90
C GLY A 48 -4.10 -7.28 0.85
N LEU A 49 -4.47 -8.43 0.32
CA LEU A 49 -5.53 -8.52 -0.69
C LEU A 49 -6.90 -8.18 -0.08
N GLU A 50 -7.18 -8.69 1.10
CA GLU A 50 -8.44 -8.40 1.79
C GLU A 50 -8.51 -6.92 2.16
N LEU A 51 -7.41 -6.34 2.63
CA LEU A 51 -7.33 -4.91 2.91
C LEU A 51 -7.66 -4.10 1.66
N LEU A 52 -7.05 -4.45 0.54
CA LEU A 52 -7.31 -3.80 -0.74
C LEU A 52 -8.78 -3.86 -1.13
N LYS A 53 -9.38 -5.04 -1.03
CA LYS A 53 -10.81 -5.21 -1.37
C LYS A 53 -11.70 -4.33 -0.51
N ARG A 54 -11.41 -4.25 0.79
CA ARG A 54 -12.19 -3.40 1.69
C ARG A 54 -12.04 -1.91 1.37
N LEU A 55 -10.84 -1.49 1.01
CA LEU A 55 -10.60 -0.10 0.60
C LEU A 55 -11.41 0.25 -0.65
N ARG A 56 -11.47 -0.65 -1.61
CA ARG A 56 -12.18 -0.40 -2.87
C ARG A 56 -13.70 -0.50 -2.74
N GLN A 57 -14.20 -1.03 -1.63
CA GLN A 57 -15.63 -1.04 -1.34
C GLN A 57 -16.14 0.29 -0.80
N ASP A 58 -15.24 1.15 -0.33
CA ASP A 58 -15.61 2.45 0.22
C ASP A 58 -15.42 3.55 -0.84
N PRO A 59 -16.51 4.17 -1.31
CA PRO A 59 -16.41 5.23 -2.32
C PRO A 59 -15.53 6.41 -1.90
N ALA A 60 -15.44 6.69 -0.60
CA ALA A 60 -14.60 7.77 -0.10
C ALA A 60 -13.11 7.49 -0.28
N LEU A 61 -12.74 6.24 -0.51
CA LEU A 61 -11.36 5.80 -0.68
C LEU A 61 -11.02 5.42 -2.13
N SER A 62 -11.92 5.71 -3.07
CA SER A 62 -11.74 5.31 -4.47
C SER A 62 -10.52 5.93 -5.14
N SER A 63 -10.09 7.10 -4.69
CA SER A 63 -8.93 7.80 -5.25
C SER A 63 -7.61 7.51 -4.53
N VAL A 64 -7.64 6.72 -3.45
CA VAL A 64 -6.43 6.36 -2.73
C VAL A 64 -5.59 5.42 -3.59
N ALA A 65 -4.32 5.75 -3.77
CA ALA A 65 -3.41 4.87 -4.48
C ALA A 65 -2.99 3.73 -3.57
N VAL A 66 -3.01 2.50 -4.09
CA VAL A 66 -2.60 1.32 -3.34
C VAL A 66 -1.47 0.63 -4.09
N ILE A 67 -0.34 0.48 -3.42
CA ILE A 67 0.82 -0.25 -3.93
C ILE A 67 0.97 -1.50 -3.08
N MET A 68 0.92 -2.66 -3.71
CA MET A 68 1.13 -3.93 -3.01
C MET A 68 2.62 -4.21 -2.88
N VAL A 69 3.05 -4.57 -1.68
CA VAL A 69 4.43 -4.94 -1.41
C VAL A 69 4.50 -6.47 -1.37
N THR A 70 5.29 -7.06 -2.23
CA THR A 70 5.29 -8.51 -2.44
C THR A 70 6.71 -9.07 -2.47
N THR A 71 6.81 -10.40 -2.43
CA THR A 71 8.07 -11.12 -2.65
C THR A 71 7.96 -11.92 -3.93
N GLU A 72 9.08 -12.48 -4.38
CA GLU A 72 9.09 -13.32 -5.59
C GLU A 72 8.12 -14.49 -5.50
N THR A 73 7.98 -15.08 -4.30
CA THR A 73 7.08 -16.23 -4.11
C THR A 73 5.60 -15.85 -4.24
N GLU A 74 5.29 -14.58 -4.07
CA GLU A 74 3.91 -14.08 -4.11
C GLU A 74 3.56 -13.41 -5.43
N LEU A 75 4.54 -13.27 -6.31
CA LEU A 75 4.37 -12.51 -7.55
C LEU A 75 3.27 -13.06 -8.45
N GLY A 76 3.06 -14.38 -8.45
CA GLY A 76 2.00 -15.01 -9.24
C GLY A 76 0.59 -14.59 -8.83
N GLN A 77 0.42 -13.94 -7.67
CA GLN A 77 -0.88 -13.49 -7.19
C GLN A 77 -1.18 -12.03 -7.56
N MET A 78 -0.24 -11.36 -8.23
CA MET A 78 -0.38 -9.94 -8.54
C MET A 78 -1.51 -9.65 -9.52
N ALA A 79 -1.83 -10.58 -10.42
CA ALA A 79 -2.96 -10.39 -11.33
C ALA A 79 -4.27 -10.21 -10.54
N ALA A 80 -4.47 -11.01 -9.50
CA ALA A 80 -5.65 -10.90 -8.65
C ALA A 80 -5.69 -9.56 -7.90
N ALA A 81 -4.54 -9.08 -7.44
CA ALA A 81 -4.45 -7.79 -6.76
C ALA A 81 -4.78 -6.64 -7.71
N LEU A 82 -4.26 -6.66 -8.92
CA LEU A 82 -4.53 -5.63 -9.91
C LEU A 82 -6.02 -5.61 -10.31
N GLU A 83 -6.62 -6.78 -10.47
CA GLU A 83 -8.06 -6.89 -10.72
C GLU A 83 -8.88 -6.36 -9.55
N ALA A 84 -8.41 -6.52 -8.32
CA ALA A 84 -9.10 -6.03 -7.14
C ALA A 84 -8.94 -4.52 -6.94
N GLY A 85 -8.12 -3.86 -7.75
CA GLY A 85 -7.99 -2.42 -7.74
C GLY A 85 -6.67 -1.86 -7.23
N ALA A 86 -5.62 -2.68 -7.12
CA ALA A 86 -4.29 -2.18 -6.81
C ALA A 86 -3.77 -1.35 -7.99
N ASN A 87 -3.10 -0.25 -7.69
CA ASN A 87 -2.55 0.63 -8.73
C ASN A 87 -1.20 0.15 -9.24
N GLU A 88 -0.41 -0.45 -8.35
CA GLU A 88 0.93 -0.90 -8.68
C GLU A 88 1.41 -1.90 -7.64
N TYR A 89 2.56 -2.51 -7.88
CA TYR A 89 3.21 -3.37 -6.90
C TYR A 89 4.72 -3.09 -6.87
N VAL A 90 5.36 -3.45 -5.77
CA VAL A 90 6.81 -3.40 -5.64
C VAL A 90 7.28 -4.69 -4.97
N MET A 91 8.34 -5.28 -5.51
CA MET A 91 8.87 -6.56 -5.03
C MET A 91 10.04 -6.34 -4.07
N LYS A 92 10.01 -7.01 -2.93
CA LYS A 92 11.11 -7.01 -1.97
C LYS A 92 12.23 -7.95 -2.45
N PRO A 93 13.49 -7.58 -2.24
CA PRO A 93 13.98 -6.31 -1.74
C PRO A 93 13.94 -5.24 -2.84
N PHE A 94 13.70 -3.99 -2.47
CA PHE A 94 13.70 -2.90 -3.43
C PHE A 94 14.54 -1.72 -2.91
N THR A 95 15.01 -0.87 -3.82
CA THR A 95 15.77 0.32 -3.49
C THR A 95 14.83 1.53 -3.39
N LYS A 96 15.34 2.61 -2.81
CA LYS A 96 14.61 3.88 -2.77
C LYS A 96 14.24 4.35 -4.17
N ASP A 97 15.16 4.19 -5.14
CA ASP A 97 14.91 4.61 -6.52
C ASP A 97 13.76 3.84 -7.15
N ILE A 98 13.67 2.54 -6.91
CA ILE A 98 12.56 1.72 -7.41
C ILE A 98 11.26 2.18 -6.78
N LEU A 99 11.26 2.46 -5.47
CA LEU A 99 10.06 2.94 -4.78
C LEU A 99 9.61 4.29 -5.37
N VAL A 100 10.52 5.22 -5.58
CA VAL A 100 10.19 6.52 -6.18
C VAL A 100 9.58 6.33 -7.57
N GLU A 101 10.13 5.44 -8.38
CA GLU A 101 9.59 5.13 -9.70
C GLU A 101 8.13 4.64 -9.60
N LYS A 102 7.84 3.75 -8.66
CA LYS A 102 6.48 3.25 -8.47
C LYS A 102 5.54 4.35 -7.99
N LEU A 103 6.01 5.22 -7.12
CA LEU A 103 5.20 6.36 -6.65
C LEU A 103 4.84 7.28 -7.82
N GLU A 104 5.79 7.56 -8.69
CA GLU A 104 5.54 8.39 -9.87
C GLU A 104 4.51 7.74 -10.80
N LEU A 105 4.59 6.42 -10.98
CA LEU A 105 3.65 5.69 -11.82
C LEU A 105 2.21 5.80 -11.33
N VAL A 106 2.00 5.94 -10.03
CA VAL A 106 0.65 6.08 -9.47
C VAL A 106 0.28 7.55 -9.23
N GLY A 107 1.11 8.48 -9.67
CA GLY A 107 0.81 9.91 -9.57
C GLY A 107 1.10 10.54 -8.21
N ILE A 108 1.88 9.89 -7.39
CA ILE A 108 2.27 10.40 -6.06
C ILE A 108 3.72 10.87 -6.13
N TYR A 109 3.96 12.14 -5.87
CA TYR A 109 5.31 12.73 -5.95
C TYR A 109 5.78 13.15 -4.57
N PRO A 110 7.06 12.85 -4.24
CA PRO A 110 7.64 13.28 -2.97
C PRO A 110 7.71 14.81 -2.84
#